data_7f3220175227bad42efe8b6393541c0a
#
_entry.id   7f3220175227bad42efe8b6393541c0a
#
_cell.length_a   1.000
_cell.length_b   1.000
_cell.length_c   1.000
_cell.angle_alpha   90.00
_cell.angle_beta   90.00
_cell.angle_gamma   90.00
#
_symmetry.space_group_name_H-M   'P 1'
#
loop_
_entity.id
_entity.type
_entity.pdbx_description
1 polymer ?
#
loop_
_entity_poly.entity_id
_entity_poly.type
_entity_poly.pdbx_seq_one_letter_code
_entity_poly.pdbx_strand_id
1 'polypeptide(L)'
;LTASLSYPLDRQGITTDATIFANLGTAPLVEHAVANGEGMLAADGPFVVQTGKHTGRSAKDKFIVKDAETENTVWWGKTNVPMTPEHFANLKEDFFAALGGKDKLYVADLFGGSQPEHRVNVRVINEFAWHNLFIRTLLVRPKAEELASFTPEYTIIDLPSFRADPARHGSRSETVVAVNFSEKLILIGGTAYAGEMKKSVFGILNYLLPVKGVMPMHCSANIGPDGKTAVFFGLSGTGKTTLSADASRTLIGDDEHGWSDTAVFNFEGGCYAKMIRLSEEAEPEIFATTKRFGTVLENVVIDPETRKIDLDDNALAENSRGSYPIDFIPNASEKNLGPVPANLIFLTADAYGVLPPIARLTPDQAMYHFLSGYTARVAGTEIGVTEPEATFSTCFGAPFMPRHPSIYGNLLKERIAKGGVKCWLVNTGWSGGKATMEGIKRMPIKATRALLNAALDGSLNEAEFKEDPNFGFEVPVSVPGVDSKLLDPRGAWADPAEYDKTAQTLVKQFIENFEQFEEHVDEGVRKAAPVAA
;
A
#
# COMPACT_ATOMS: atom_id res chain seq x y z
N LEU A 1 13.07 -32.12 7.04
CA LEU A 1 14.31 -32.48 7.72
C LEU A 1 15.31 -31.37 7.54
N THR A 2 15.33 -30.50 8.51
CA THR A 2 15.95 -29.19 8.46
C THR A 2 17.29 -29.27 9.14
N ALA A 3 18.35 -29.07 8.38
CA ALA A 3 19.61 -28.70 8.97
C ALA A 3 19.41 -27.41 9.78
N SER A 4 19.62 -27.43 11.08
CA SER A 4 19.88 -26.25 11.85
C SER A 4 21.20 -25.69 11.32
N LEU A 5 21.13 -24.82 10.35
CA LEU A 5 22.28 -24.05 9.94
C LEU A 5 22.58 -23.11 11.09
N SER A 6 23.78 -23.23 11.66
CA SER A 6 24.34 -22.19 12.51
C SER A 6 24.52 -20.96 11.62
N TYR A 7 23.46 -20.17 11.52
CA TYR A 7 23.46 -18.95 10.73
C TYR A 7 24.01 -17.83 11.62
N PRO A 8 25.19 -17.30 11.33
CA PRO A 8 25.80 -16.34 12.24
C PRO A 8 25.04 -15.03 12.19
N LEU A 9 24.46 -14.64 13.33
CA LEU A 9 23.89 -13.31 13.56
C LEU A 9 24.91 -12.34 14.19
N ASP A 10 26.14 -12.79 14.38
CA ASP A 10 27.26 -12.01 14.91
C ASP A 10 27.59 -10.78 14.05
N ARG A 11 27.44 -10.86 12.72
CA ARG A 11 27.58 -9.70 11.83
C ARG A 11 26.54 -8.59 12.09
N GLN A 12 25.41 -8.93 12.67
CA GLN A 12 24.41 -7.96 13.15
C GLN A 12 24.67 -7.53 14.59
N GLY A 13 25.74 -8.04 15.23
CA GLY A 13 26.05 -7.78 16.63
C GLY A 13 25.13 -8.52 17.62
N ILE A 14 24.42 -9.55 17.16
CA ILE A 14 23.47 -10.32 17.98
C ILE A 14 24.16 -11.58 18.51
N THR A 15 24.22 -11.71 19.84
CA THR A 15 24.68 -12.91 20.53
C THR A 15 23.47 -13.67 21.05
N THR A 16 23.30 -14.93 20.67
CA THR A 16 22.16 -15.76 21.07
C THR A 16 22.53 -17.24 21.05
N ASP A 17 21.98 -17.98 22.01
CA ASP A 17 22.03 -19.45 22.03
C ASP A 17 20.79 -20.09 21.36
N ALA A 18 19.91 -19.27 20.77
CA ALA A 18 18.72 -19.74 20.09
C ALA A 18 19.05 -20.68 18.92
N THR A 19 18.20 -21.68 18.71
CA THR A 19 18.21 -22.45 17.47
C THR A 19 17.71 -21.55 16.33
N ILE A 20 18.56 -21.31 15.33
CA ILE A 20 18.24 -20.44 14.20
C ILE A 20 17.77 -21.26 13.01
N PHE A 21 16.55 -20.97 12.55
CA PHE A 21 15.97 -21.54 11.34
C PHE A 21 16.04 -20.50 10.22
N ALA A 22 16.96 -20.69 9.28
CA ALA A 22 17.21 -19.74 8.21
C ALA A 22 16.63 -20.20 6.88
N ASN A 23 15.95 -19.30 6.19
CA ASN A 23 15.44 -19.48 4.83
C ASN A 23 14.59 -20.75 4.62
N LEU A 24 13.77 -21.08 5.61
CA LEU A 24 12.86 -22.21 5.51
C LEU A 24 11.81 -21.97 4.41
N GLY A 25 11.38 -23.04 3.77
CA GLY A 25 10.28 -23.03 2.82
C GLY A 25 8.91 -22.89 3.49
N THR A 26 7.86 -22.74 2.66
CA THR A 26 6.48 -22.58 3.11
C THR A 26 6.01 -23.72 4.01
N ALA A 27 6.17 -24.96 3.59
CA ALA A 27 5.67 -26.11 4.35
C ALA A 27 6.36 -26.26 5.73
N PRO A 28 7.70 -26.24 5.86
CA PRO A 28 8.34 -26.26 7.18
C PRO A 28 7.91 -25.10 8.09
N LEU A 29 7.73 -23.88 7.54
CA LEU A 29 7.28 -22.74 8.35
C LEU A 29 5.84 -22.91 8.86
N VAL A 30 4.95 -23.47 8.06
CA VAL A 30 3.58 -23.83 8.50
C VAL A 30 3.62 -24.89 9.59
N GLU A 31 4.41 -25.94 9.42
CA GLU A 31 4.58 -27.01 10.42
C GLU A 31 5.12 -26.46 11.74
N HIS A 32 6.13 -25.59 11.70
CA HIS A 32 6.67 -24.93 12.89
C HIS A 32 5.63 -24.02 13.54
N ALA A 33 4.90 -23.21 12.77
CA ALA A 33 3.87 -22.32 13.30
C ALA A 33 2.75 -23.09 14.02
N VAL A 34 2.30 -24.21 13.44
CA VAL A 34 1.30 -25.10 14.07
C VAL A 34 1.88 -25.75 15.34
N ALA A 35 3.09 -26.30 15.27
CA ALA A 35 3.74 -26.95 16.41
C ALA A 35 4.04 -25.98 17.57
N ASN A 36 4.34 -24.74 17.25
CA ASN A 36 4.55 -23.67 18.24
C ASN A 36 3.23 -23.12 18.82
N GLY A 37 2.06 -23.54 18.31
CA GLY A 37 0.76 -23.01 18.74
C GLY A 37 0.47 -21.58 18.29
N GLU A 38 1.10 -21.13 17.22
CA GLU A 38 0.96 -19.74 16.72
C GLU A 38 -0.38 -19.53 15.99
N GLY A 39 -0.99 -20.60 15.47
CA GLY A 39 -2.26 -20.56 14.74
C GLY A 39 -2.69 -21.97 14.34
N MET A 40 -3.58 -22.07 13.37
CA MET A 40 -4.14 -23.34 12.93
C MET A 40 -4.35 -23.40 11.41
N LEU A 41 -4.36 -24.61 10.85
CA LEU A 41 -4.73 -24.84 9.47
C LEU A 41 -6.26 -24.82 9.32
N ALA A 42 -6.74 -24.12 8.31
CA ALA A 42 -8.13 -24.23 7.83
C ALA A 42 -8.34 -25.55 7.07
N ALA A 43 -9.60 -25.97 6.96
CA ALA A 43 -9.97 -27.20 6.26
C ALA A 43 -9.48 -27.25 4.81
N ASP A 44 -9.48 -26.10 4.13
CA ASP A 44 -9.07 -25.96 2.74
C ASP A 44 -7.57 -25.61 2.55
N GLY A 45 -6.79 -25.53 3.63
CA GLY A 45 -5.34 -25.46 3.59
C GLY A 45 -4.66 -24.17 4.05
N PRO A 46 -5.29 -22.97 4.06
CA PRO A 46 -4.64 -21.76 4.59
C PRO A 46 -4.25 -21.91 6.06
N PHE A 47 -3.17 -21.22 6.44
CA PHE A 47 -2.81 -21.02 7.84
C PHE A 47 -3.54 -19.80 8.39
N VAL A 48 -4.25 -19.94 9.51
CA VAL A 48 -5.07 -18.90 10.13
C VAL A 48 -4.47 -18.50 11.47
N VAL A 49 -4.30 -17.20 11.68
CA VAL A 49 -3.66 -16.63 12.86
C VAL A 49 -4.44 -15.40 13.37
N GLN A 50 -4.37 -15.18 14.68
CA GLN A 50 -4.89 -13.95 15.31
C GLN A 50 -3.71 -13.06 15.72
N THR A 51 -3.82 -11.76 15.44
CA THR A 51 -2.79 -10.78 15.78
C THR A 51 -3.04 -10.06 17.12
N GLY A 52 -4.06 -10.47 17.85
CA GLY A 52 -4.39 -9.93 19.17
C GLY A 52 -4.89 -8.48 19.11
N LYS A 53 -4.37 -7.63 19.99
CA LYS A 53 -4.77 -6.23 20.14
C LYS A 53 -4.62 -5.41 18.84
N HIS A 54 -3.60 -5.69 18.06
CA HIS A 54 -3.28 -4.93 16.84
C HIS A 54 -3.75 -5.70 15.60
N THR A 55 -4.84 -5.26 15.01
CA THR A 55 -5.40 -5.82 13.76
C THR A 55 -5.08 -4.97 12.53
N GLY A 56 -4.24 -3.97 12.71
CA GLY A 56 -3.74 -3.05 11.69
C GLY A 56 -2.45 -2.37 12.15
N ARG A 57 -1.90 -1.50 11.30
CA ARG A 57 -0.67 -0.78 11.61
C ARG A 57 -0.84 0.18 12.78
N SER A 58 0.20 0.27 13.60
CA SER A 58 0.32 1.23 14.69
C SER A 58 1.05 2.49 14.21
N ALA A 59 0.40 3.26 13.34
CA ALA A 59 1.02 4.41 12.66
C ALA A 59 1.56 5.48 13.64
N LYS A 60 0.95 5.63 14.81
CA LYS A 60 1.40 6.58 15.84
C LYS A 60 2.58 6.09 16.67
N ASP A 61 2.93 4.81 16.55
CA ASP A 61 4.04 4.18 17.28
C ASP A 61 5.28 4.00 16.39
N LYS A 62 5.28 4.61 15.19
CA LYS A 62 6.39 4.61 14.25
C LYS A 62 7.27 5.84 14.44
N PHE A 63 8.58 5.61 14.49
CA PHE A 63 9.61 6.62 14.66
C PHE A 63 10.74 6.43 13.65
N ILE A 64 11.39 7.53 13.28
CA ILE A 64 12.62 7.52 12.50
C ILE A 64 13.72 8.17 13.34
N VAL A 65 14.89 7.55 13.40
CA VAL A 65 16.03 8.12 14.13
C VAL A 65 16.48 9.39 13.43
N LYS A 66 16.54 10.49 14.20
CA LYS A 66 17.01 11.79 13.72
C LYS A 66 18.48 11.96 14.09
N ASP A 67 19.33 11.84 13.09
CA ASP A 67 20.78 11.97 13.20
C ASP A 67 21.33 12.86 12.08
N ALA A 68 22.64 12.93 11.92
CA ALA A 68 23.30 13.79 10.92
C ALA A 68 22.92 13.43 9.47
N GLU A 69 22.60 12.16 9.16
CA GLU A 69 22.17 11.74 7.82
C GLU A 69 20.71 12.12 7.55
N THR A 70 19.85 11.93 8.54
CA THR A 70 18.39 12.07 8.37
C THR A 70 17.86 13.46 8.68
N GLU A 71 18.61 14.29 9.40
CA GLU A 71 18.17 15.62 9.83
C GLU A 71 17.64 16.48 8.68
N ASN A 72 18.33 16.45 7.53
CA ASN A 72 17.99 17.26 6.36
C ASN A 72 17.38 16.47 5.20
N THR A 73 17.19 15.16 5.33
CA THR A 73 16.69 14.28 4.26
C THR A 73 15.30 13.72 4.53
N VAL A 74 14.88 13.70 5.78
CA VAL A 74 13.56 13.23 6.19
C VAL A 74 12.58 14.39 6.32
N TRP A 75 11.37 14.16 5.87
CA TRP A 75 10.25 15.09 6.06
C TRP A 75 9.68 14.95 7.47
N TRP A 76 10.24 15.70 8.40
CA TRP A 76 9.89 15.66 9.82
C TRP A 76 8.54 16.31 10.10
N GLY A 77 7.76 15.74 11.02
CA GLY A 77 6.47 16.25 11.46
C GLY A 77 5.56 15.17 12.01
N LYS A 78 4.26 15.35 11.81
CA LYS A 78 3.25 14.40 12.33
C LYS A 78 3.35 13.00 11.72
N THR A 79 3.86 12.90 10.49
CA THR A 79 3.97 11.63 9.76
C THR A 79 5.26 10.90 10.11
N ASN A 80 6.40 11.61 10.07
CA ASN A 80 7.71 11.07 10.41
C ASN A 80 8.15 11.68 11.73
N VAL A 81 7.90 10.95 12.82
CA VAL A 81 8.20 11.41 14.19
C VAL A 81 9.64 11.05 14.54
N PRO A 82 10.45 12.01 15.02
CA PRO A 82 11.84 11.75 15.35
C PRO A 82 12.00 10.90 16.62
N MET A 83 13.00 10.01 16.60
CA MET A 83 13.56 9.35 17.78
C MET A 83 15.02 9.78 17.91
N THR A 84 15.48 10.02 19.14
CA THR A 84 16.89 10.37 19.36
C THR A 84 17.79 9.15 19.15
N PRO A 85 19.06 9.34 18.73
CA PRO A 85 20.03 8.24 18.66
C PRO A 85 20.23 7.52 19.98
N GLU A 86 20.16 8.22 21.12
CA GLU A 86 20.27 7.64 22.46
C GLU A 86 19.09 6.71 22.78
N HIS A 87 17.85 7.16 22.54
CA HIS A 87 16.68 6.30 22.72
C HIS A 87 16.72 5.05 21.84
N PHE A 88 17.17 5.20 20.59
CA PHE A 88 17.33 4.06 19.70
C PHE A 88 18.42 3.10 20.17
N ALA A 89 19.55 3.61 20.68
CA ALA A 89 20.61 2.77 21.23
C ALA A 89 20.11 1.94 22.43
N ASN A 90 19.34 2.55 23.34
CA ASN A 90 18.71 1.84 24.45
C ASN A 90 17.73 0.78 23.96
N LEU A 91 16.90 1.11 22.97
CA LEU A 91 15.94 0.18 22.37
C LEU A 91 16.66 -1.01 21.73
N LYS A 92 17.72 -0.76 20.98
CA LYS A 92 18.56 -1.78 20.33
C LYS A 92 19.21 -2.72 21.35
N GLU A 93 19.76 -2.17 22.44
CA GLU A 93 20.35 -2.95 23.53
C GLU A 93 19.33 -3.93 24.10
N ASP A 94 18.14 -3.45 24.42
CA ASP A 94 17.08 -4.26 25.01
C ASP A 94 16.49 -5.28 24.00
N PHE A 95 16.40 -4.94 22.71
CA PHE A 95 16.05 -5.88 21.67
C PHE A 95 17.07 -7.02 21.54
N PHE A 96 18.35 -6.69 21.55
CA PHE A 96 19.40 -7.69 21.45
C PHE A 96 19.44 -8.60 22.67
N ALA A 97 19.22 -8.04 23.87
CA ALA A 97 19.07 -8.84 25.09
C ALA A 97 17.85 -9.78 25.00
N ALA A 98 16.72 -9.29 24.47
CA ALA A 98 15.53 -10.13 24.26
C ALA A 98 15.77 -11.26 23.25
N LEU A 99 16.52 -11.01 22.18
CA LEU A 99 16.93 -12.06 21.22
C LEU A 99 17.82 -13.12 21.89
N GLY A 100 18.73 -12.70 22.77
CA GLY A 100 19.59 -13.62 23.51
C GLY A 100 18.82 -14.60 24.40
N GLY A 101 17.64 -14.23 24.87
CA GLY A 101 16.76 -15.05 25.71
C GLY A 101 15.78 -15.95 24.96
N LYS A 102 15.83 -16.03 23.62
CA LYS A 102 14.92 -16.86 22.82
C LYS A 102 15.48 -18.26 22.61
N ASP A 103 14.59 -19.27 22.63
CA ASP A 103 14.95 -20.66 22.29
C ASP A 103 15.05 -20.89 20.79
N LYS A 104 14.25 -20.18 20.02
CA LYS A 104 14.14 -20.30 18.55
C LYS A 104 14.04 -18.91 17.92
N LEU A 105 14.71 -18.75 16.78
CA LEU A 105 14.58 -17.59 15.91
C LEU A 105 14.46 -18.03 14.45
N TYR A 106 13.70 -17.27 13.69
CA TYR A 106 13.51 -17.51 12.25
C TYR A 106 14.13 -16.35 11.47
N VAL A 107 14.92 -16.68 10.46
CA VAL A 107 15.62 -15.71 9.61
C VAL A 107 15.21 -15.92 8.16
N ALA A 108 14.87 -14.85 7.48
CA ALA A 108 14.65 -14.83 6.03
C ALA A 108 15.53 -13.78 5.37
N ASP A 109 16.25 -14.18 4.34
CA ASP A 109 17.01 -13.31 3.44
C ASP A 109 16.21 -13.11 2.16
N LEU A 110 15.79 -11.87 1.90
CA LEU A 110 14.79 -11.54 0.89
C LEU A 110 15.20 -10.28 0.12
N PHE A 111 14.58 -10.06 -1.04
CA PHE A 111 14.73 -8.82 -1.80
C PHE A 111 13.47 -7.95 -1.69
N GLY A 112 13.66 -6.68 -1.41
CA GLY A 112 12.66 -5.64 -1.66
C GLY A 112 12.85 -5.11 -3.08
N GLY A 113 12.00 -5.55 -4.01
CA GLY A 113 12.06 -5.19 -5.42
C GLY A 113 12.43 -6.36 -6.34
N SER A 114 11.70 -6.45 -7.46
CA SER A 114 11.88 -7.50 -8.47
C SER A 114 12.92 -7.16 -9.54
N GLN A 115 13.30 -5.87 -9.67
CA GLN A 115 14.33 -5.43 -10.62
C GLN A 115 15.70 -5.43 -9.95
N PRO A 116 16.64 -6.28 -10.34
CA PRO A 116 17.92 -6.48 -9.64
C PRO A 116 18.73 -5.20 -9.41
N GLU A 117 18.72 -4.25 -10.35
CA GLU A 117 19.51 -2.99 -10.27
C GLU A 117 18.96 -2.03 -9.21
N HIS A 118 17.73 -2.23 -8.77
CA HIS A 118 17.02 -1.30 -7.88
C HIS A 118 16.50 -1.94 -6.61
N ARG A 119 16.71 -3.25 -6.42
CA ARG A 119 16.29 -3.99 -5.23
C ARG A 119 17.18 -3.67 -4.03
N VAL A 120 16.65 -3.91 -2.85
CA VAL A 120 17.37 -3.86 -1.58
C VAL A 120 17.42 -5.25 -0.94
N ASN A 121 18.57 -5.64 -0.40
CA ASN A 121 18.73 -6.91 0.31
C ASN A 121 18.32 -6.73 1.76
N VAL A 122 17.30 -7.48 2.19
CA VAL A 122 16.73 -7.36 3.54
C VAL A 122 16.84 -8.70 4.28
N ARG A 123 17.41 -8.68 5.46
CA ARG A 123 17.35 -9.79 6.42
C ARG A 123 16.28 -9.52 7.43
N VAL A 124 15.35 -10.46 7.62
CA VAL A 124 14.30 -10.38 8.61
C VAL A 124 14.50 -11.44 9.68
N ILE A 125 14.48 -11.02 10.95
CA ILE A 125 14.63 -11.88 12.12
C ILE A 125 13.34 -11.84 12.91
N ASN A 126 12.71 -13.00 13.09
CA ASN A 126 11.42 -13.16 13.75
C ASN A 126 11.48 -14.13 14.93
N GLU A 127 10.69 -13.88 15.97
CA GLU A 127 10.42 -14.88 16.99
C GLU A 127 9.34 -15.88 16.59
N PHE A 128 8.42 -15.52 15.66
CA PHE A 128 7.35 -16.38 15.19
C PHE A 128 7.64 -16.97 13.80
N ALA A 129 7.38 -18.26 13.64
CA ALA A 129 7.49 -18.93 12.34
C ALA A 129 6.50 -18.34 11.33
N TRP A 130 5.26 -18.02 11.75
CA TRP A 130 4.26 -17.46 10.85
C TRP A 130 4.62 -16.05 10.35
N HIS A 131 5.29 -15.22 11.14
CA HIS A 131 5.83 -13.94 10.69
C HIS A 131 6.88 -14.12 9.60
N ASN A 132 7.76 -15.11 9.77
CA ASN A 132 8.75 -15.44 8.76
C ASN A 132 8.10 -15.99 7.48
N LEU A 133 7.06 -16.82 7.60
CA LEU A 133 6.23 -17.27 6.48
C LEU A 133 5.57 -16.09 5.76
N PHE A 134 4.97 -15.18 6.50
CA PHE A 134 4.33 -13.98 5.94
C PHE A 134 5.31 -13.15 5.11
N ILE A 135 6.44 -12.75 5.71
CA ILE A 135 7.37 -11.85 5.02
C ILE A 135 8.05 -12.53 3.83
N ARG A 136 8.33 -13.85 3.94
CA ARG A 136 8.82 -14.64 2.82
C ARG A 136 7.80 -14.72 1.67
N THR A 137 6.53 -14.74 1.99
CA THR A 137 5.45 -14.73 0.99
C THR A 137 5.35 -13.37 0.31
N LEU A 138 5.50 -12.30 1.07
CA LEU A 138 5.31 -10.93 0.57
C LEU A 138 6.51 -10.39 -0.21
N LEU A 139 7.74 -10.63 0.23
CA LEU A 139 8.93 -10.12 -0.45
C LEU A 139 9.41 -11.07 -1.57
N VAL A 140 10.28 -10.57 -2.41
CA VAL A 140 10.86 -11.37 -3.49
C VAL A 140 11.87 -12.36 -2.92
N ARG A 141 11.68 -13.62 -3.23
CA ARG A 141 12.51 -14.72 -2.74
C ARG A 141 13.75 -14.88 -3.62
N PRO A 142 14.97 -14.85 -3.03
CA PRO A 142 16.19 -15.17 -3.76
C PRO A 142 16.19 -16.62 -4.24
N LYS A 143 16.85 -16.87 -5.35
CA LYS A 143 17.18 -18.23 -5.79
C LYS A 143 18.31 -18.81 -4.93
N ALA A 144 18.50 -20.12 -4.98
CA ALA A 144 19.53 -20.80 -4.17
C ALA A 144 20.94 -20.24 -4.39
N GLU A 145 21.29 -19.95 -5.65
CA GLU A 145 22.58 -19.36 -6.01
C GLU A 145 22.74 -17.92 -5.50
N GLU A 146 21.65 -17.14 -5.42
CA GLU A 146 21.66 -15.79 -4.87
C GLU A 146 21.78 -15.79 -3.35
N LEU A 147 21.18 -16.77 -2.66
CA LEU A 147 21.33 -16.95 -1.21
C LEU A 147 22.76 -17.24 -0.80
N ALA A 148 23.53 -17.99 -1.60
CA ALA A 148 24.92 -18.33 -1.31
C ALA A 148 25.84 -17.10 -1.22
N SER A 149 25.51 -16.02 -1.92
CA SER A 149 26.27 -14.75 -1.94
C SER A 149 25.51 -13.60 -1.27
N PHE A 150 24.40 -13.88 -0.57
CA PHE A 150 23.55 -12.86 -0.01
C PHE A 150 24.26 -12.07 1.10
N THR A 151 24.25 -10.76 0.97
CA THR A 151 24.71 -9.82 2.00
C THR A 151 23.57 -8.85 2.30
N PRO A 152 23.05 -8.82 3.54
CA PRO A 152 21.96 -7.90 3.89
C PRO A 152 22.46 -6.46 3.86
N GLU A 153 21.64 -5.57 3.25
CA GLU A 153 21.82 -4.12 3.34
C GLU A 153 21.04 -3.56 4.53
N TYR A 154 19.85 -4.09 4.77
CA TYR A 154 18.99 -3.75 5.92
C TYR A 154 18.65 -5.00 6.73
N THR A 155 18.49 -4.80 8.03
CA THR A 155 18.00 -5.83 8.95
C THR A 155 16.72 -5.35 9.61
N ILE A 156 15.70 -6.20 9.64
CA ILE A 156 14.44 -5.97 10.37
C ILE A 156 14.35 -7.02 11.46
N ILE A 157 14.13 -6.59 12.69
CA ILE A 157 13.90 -7.46 13.84
C ILE A 157 12.48 -7.23 14.32
N ASP A 158 11.66 -8.26 14.28
CA ASP A 158 10.27 -8.20 14.71
C ASP A 158 10.02 -9.17 15.86
N LEU A 159 9.84 -8.60 17.06
CA LEU A 159 9.59 -9.29 18.31
C LEU A 159 8.26 -8.85 18.91
N PRO A 160 7.13 -9.45 18.57
CA PRO A 160 5.82 -9.09 19.11
C PRO A 160 5.72 -9.19 20.64
N SER A 161 6.51 -10.06 21.28
CA SER A 161 6.56 -10.19 22.73
C SER A 161 7.32 -9.08 23.44
N PHE A 162 8.15 -8.31 22.72
CA PHE A 162 8.87 -7.17 23.27
C PHE A 162 7.90 -6.04 23.65
N ARG A 163 8.14 -5.43 24.82
CA ARG A 163 7.39 -4.26 25.28
C ARG A 163 8.34 -3.09 25.44
N ALA A 164 8.11 -2.02 24.69
CA ALA A 164 8.88 -0.81 24.84
C ALA A 164 8.53 -0.10 26.15
N ASP A 165 9.54 0.55 26.73
CA ASP A 165 9.39 1.47 27.86
C ASP A 165 9.50 2.91 27.34
N PRO A 166 8.42 3.70 27.37
CA PRO A 166 8.44 5.08 26.88
C PRO A 166 9.52 5.95 27.52
N ALA A 167 9.81 5.75 28.81
CA ALA A 167 10.82 6.54 29.51
C ALA A 167 12.25 6.23 29.05
N ARG A 168 12.54 4.95 28.73
CA ARG A 168 13.86 4.49 28.31
C ARG A 168 14.07 4.59 26.79
N HIS A 169 13.04 4.32 26.02
CA HIS A 169 13.12 4.18 24.56
C HIS A 169 12.55 5.38 23.79
N GLY A 170 11.94 6.35 24.47
CA GLY A 170 11.31 7.49 23.81
C GLY A 170 10.10 7.12 22.94
N SER A 171 9.54 5.92 23.13
CA SER A 171 8.34 5.47 22.43
C SER A 171 7.07 6.12 23.02
N ARG A 172 5.99 6.12 22.25
CA ARG A 172 4.69 6.62 22.70
C ARG A 172 3.99 5.62 23.64
N SER A 173 4.17 4.35 23.40
CA SER A 173 3.51 3.25 24.10
C SER A 173 4.47 2.04 24.20
N GLU A 174 3.95 0.91 24.67
CA GLU A 174 4.66 -0.37 24.67
C GLU A 174 4.91 -0.94 23.25
N THR A 175 4.21 -0.40 22.24
CA THR A 175 4.39 -0.75 20.85
C THR A 175 5.37 0.23 20.21
N VAL A 176 6.28 -0.28 19.39
CA VAL A 176 7.29 0.54 18.71
C VAL A 176 7.65 -0.01 17.33
N VAL A 177 7.75 0.89 16.37
CA VAL A 177 8.37 0.64 15.05
C VAL A 177 9.44 1.72 14.89
N ALA A 178 10.70 1.37 15.09
CA ALA A 178 11.83 2.30 15.06
C ALA A 178 12.71 2.03 13.85
N VAL A 179 12.84 3.04 12.98
CA VAL A 179 13.61 2.99 11.74
C VAL A 179 14.89 3.78 11.91
N ASN A 180 16.04 3.13 11.76
CA ASN A 180 17.36 3.77 11.71
C ASN A 180 17.99 3.58 10.33
N PHE A 181 17.96 4.62 9.52
CA PHE A 181 18.52 4.57 8.16
C PHE A 181 20.05 4.52 8.16
N SER A 182 20.71 5.19 9.11
CA SER A 182 22.18 5.19 9.22
C SER A 182 22.74 3.83 9.64
N GLU A 183 22.11 3.18 10.62
CA GLU A 183 22.46 1.81 11.03
C GLU A 183 21.84 0.72 10.15
N LYS A 184 20.95 1.10 9.24
CA LYS A 184 20.20 0.18 8.37
C LYS A 184 19.47 -0.92 9.15
N LEU A 185 18.84 -0.51 10.26
CA LEU A 185 18.19 -1.38 11.22
C LEU A 185 16.77 -0.88 11.52
N ILE A 186 15.81 -1.80 11.51
CA ILE A 186 14.42 -1.54 11.89
C ILE A 186 14.04 -2.49 13.02
N LEU A 187 13.48 -1.94 14.09
CA LEU A 187 13.04 -2.68 15.27
C LEU A 187 11.51 -2.56 15.40
N ILE A 188 10.82 -3.70 15.42
CA ILE A 188 9.36 -3.79 15.57
C ILE A 188 9.06 -4.58 16.82
N GLY A 189 8.32 -3.99 17.77
CA GLY A 189 7.96 -4.64 19.01
C GLY A 189 6.56 -4.29 19.49
N GLY A 190 5.94 -5.18 20.26
CA GLY A 190 4.64 -4.94 20.89
C GLY A 190 3.44 -5.06 19.95
N THR A 191 3.62 -5.54 18.75
CA THR A 191 2.55 -5.82 17.79
C THR A 191 2.80 -7.12 17.03
N ALA A 192 1.77 -7.91 16.83
CA ALA A 192 1.83 -9.11 16.00
C ALA A 192 1.29 -8.87 14.57
N TYR A 193 0.82 -7.67 14.26
CA TYR A 193 0.36 -7.34 12.91
C TYR A 193 1.53 -7.38 11.93
N ALA A 194 1.54 -8.38 11.03
CA ALA A 194 2.68 -8.65 10.17
C ALA A 194 2.93 -7.58 9.10
N GLY A 195 1.92 -6.82 8.74
CA GLY A 195 2.03 -5.73 7.77
C GLY A 195 3.03 -4.63 8.12
N GLU A 196 3.46 -4.52 9.40
CA GLU A 196 4.53 -3.59 9.79
C GLU A 196 5.86 -3.93 9.13
N MET A 197 6.22 -5.22 9.00
CA MET A 197 7.44 -5.66 8.29
C MET A 197 7.40 -5.26 6.81
N LYS A 198 6.28 -5.56 6.15
CA LYS A 198 6.04 -5.21 4.75
C LYS A 198 6.21 -3.70 4.51
N LYS A 199 5.52 -2.89 5.30
CA LYS A 199 5.54 -1.42 5.16
C LYS A 199 6.88 -0.80 5.58
N SER A 200 7.64 -1.45 6.43
CA SER A 200 9.02 -1.07 6.74
C SER A 200 9.93 -1.16 5.52
N VAL A 201 9.82 -2.24 4.74
CA VAL A 201 10.58 -2.37 3.47
C VAL A 201 10.13 -1.34 2.45
N PHE A 202 8.84 -1.08 2.35
CA PHE A 202 8.32 -0.01 1.50
C PHE A 202 8.89 1.36 1.89
N GLY A 203 8.95 1.67 3.18
CA GLY A 203 9.58 2.89 3.69
C GLY A 203 11.08 2.99 3.34
N ILE A 204 11.82 1.89 3.43
CA ILE A 204 13.23 1.84 3.00
C ILE A 204 13.37 2.21 1.52
N LEU A 205 12.57 1.60 0.65
CA LEU A 205 12.61 1.87 -0.79
C LEU A 205 12.17 3.29 -1.12
N ASN A 206 11.17 3.83 -0.42
CA ASN A 206 10.74 5.22 -0.55
C ASN A 206 11.81 6.22 -0.11
N TYR A 207 12.72 5.83 0.76
CA TYR A 207 13.87 6.64 1.15
C TYR A 207 15.03 6.54 0.17
N LEU A 208 15.36 5.33 -0.32
CA LEU A 208 16.53 5.06 -1.12
C LEU A 208 16.35 5.36 -2.62
N LEU A 209 15.22 5.00 -3.21
CA LEU A 209 15.04 5.03 -4.66
C LEU A 209 14.98 6.42 -5.28
N PRO A 210 14.37 7.45 -4.65
CA PRO A 210 14.33 8.78 -5.24
C PRO A 210 15.71 9.37 -5.54
N VAL A 211 16.70 9.09 -4.70
CA VAL A 211 18.09 9.53 -4.89
C VAL A 211 18.73 8.91 -6.13
N LYS A 212 18.25 7.73 -6.53
CA LYS A 212 18.67 7.01 -7.75
C LYS A 212 17.84 7.38 -8.97
N GLY A 213 16.94 8.36 -8.87
CA GLY A 213 16.01 8.75 -9.93
C GLY A 213 14.93 7.72 -10.22
N VAL A 214 14.71 6.75 -9.36
CA VAL A 214 13.62 5.76 -9.46
C VAL A 214 12.42 6.23 -8.65
N MET A 215 11.23 6.23 -9.26
CA MET A 215 9.98 6.65 -8.63
C MET A 215 9.36 5.50 -7.83
N PRO A 216 9.36 5.54 -6.49
CA PRO A 216 8.59 4.59 -5.70
C PRO A 216 7.12 5.02 -5.65
N MET A 217 6.21 4.05 -5.72
CA MET A 217 4.79 4.30 -5.85
C MET A 217 3.95 3.38 -4.96
N HIS A 218 3.02 3.96 -4.20
CA HIS A 218 1.95 3.21 -3.55
C HIS A 218 0.80 3.04 -4.55
N CYS A 219 0.91 2.04 -5.39
CA CYS A 219 -0.01 1.79 -6.49
C CYS A 219 -0.09 0.30 -6.82
N SER A 220 -1.18 -0.11 -7.44
CA SER A 220 -1.23 -1.37 -8.18
C SER A 220 -0.81 -1.15 -9.64
N ALA A 221 -0.42 -2.22 -10.33
CA ALA A 221 0.00 -2.15 -11.73
C ALA A 221 -0.36 -3.41 -12.51
N ASN A 222 -0.72 -3.25 -13.78
CA ASN A 222 -0.99 -4.35 -14.69
C ASN A 222 -0.59 -4.02 -16.13
N ILE A 223 -0.55 -5.04 -16.98
CA ILE A 223 -0.24 -4.94 -18.41
C ILE A 223 -1.49 -5.33 -19.19
N GLY A 224 -1.89 -4.50 -20.15
CA GLY A 224 -3.03 -4.78 -21.03
C GLY A 224 -2.73 -5.77 -22.14
N PRO A 225 -3.77 -6.20 -22.87
CA PRO A 225 -3.62 -7.08 -24.05
C PRO A 225 -2.74 -6.47 -25.14
N ASP A 226 -2.64 -5.15 -25.20
CA ASP A 226 -1.78 -4.38 -26.12
C ASP A 226 -0.31 -4.28 -25.64
N GLY A 227 0.03 -4.92 -24.54
CA GLY A 227 1.37 -4.89 -23.94
C GLY A 227 1.70 -3.61 -23.17
N LYS A 228 0.75 -2.69 -22.96
CA LYS A 228 0.97 -1.43 -22.26
C LYS A 228 0.65 -1.54 -20.77
N THR A 229 1.51 -0.94 -19.96
CA THR A 229 1.34 -0.90 -18.52
C THR A 229 0.44 0.25 -18.08
N ALA A 230 -0.45 -0.03 -17.13
CA ALA A 230 -1.20 0.95 -16.38
C ALA A 230 -0.84 0.86 -14.89
N VAL A 231 -0.74 2.00 -14.21
CA VAL A 231 -0.57 2.09 -12.77
C VAL A 231 -1.75 2.81 -12.14
N PHE A 232 -2.15 2.33 -10.95
CA PHE A 232 -3.36 2.77 -10.26
C PHE A 232 -3.00 3.24 -8.86
N PHE A 233 -3.04 4.55 -8.66
CA PHE A 233 -2.94 5.15 -7.32
C PHE A 233 -4.32 5.22 -6.68
N GLY A 234 -4.40 5.03 -5.38
CA GLY A 234 -5.63 5.16 -4.64
C GLY A 234 -5.48 4.73 -3.19
N LEU A 235 -6.29 5.31 -2.33
CA LEU A 235 -6.39 4.95 -0.93
C LEU A 235 -7.29 3.73 -0.73
N SER A 236 -7.37 3.21 0.50
CA SER A 236 -8.26 2.11 0.83
C SER A 236 -9.72 2.44 0.47
N GLY A 237 -10.44 1.50 -0.11
CA GLY A 237 -11.85 1.67 -0.48
C GLY A 237 -12.11 2.41 -1.80
N THR A 238 -11.08 2.83 -2.53
CA THR A 238 -11.24 3.48 -3.84
C THR A 238 -11.38 2.49 -5.00
N GLY A 239 -11.19 1.19 -4.75
CA GLY A 239 -11.29 0.15 -5.77
C GLY A 239 -9.97 -0.24 -6.42
N LYS A 240 -8.81 0.17 -5.86
CA LYS A 240 -7.47 -0.10 -6.41
C LYS A 240 -7.27 -1.58 -6.75
N THR A 241 -7.49 -2.47 -5.80
CA THR A 241 -7.32 -3.92 -6.00
C THR A 241 -8.32 -4.48 -7.00
N THR A 242 -9.61 -4.17 -6.83
CA THR A 242 -10.69 -4.69 -7.69
C THR A 242 -10.56 -4.25 -9.15
N LEU A 243 -10.16 -3.00 -9.39
CA LEU A 243 -10.05 -2.45 -10.75
C LEU A 243 -8.76 -2.87 -11.45
N SER A 244 -7.68 -3.10 -10.70
CA SER A 244 -6.41 -3.60 -11.27
C SER A 244 -6.39 -5.10 -11.51
N ALA A 245 -7.20 -5.89 -10.79
CA ALA A 245 -7.33 -7.34 -10.91
C ALA A 245 -8.35 -7.72 -12.00
N ASP A 246 -8.14 -7.23 -13.21
CA ASP A 246 -8.94 -7.59 -14.39
C ASP A 246 -8.34 -8.85 -15.05
N ALA A 247 -9.15 -9.90 -15.24
CA ALA A 247 -8.72 -11.17 -15.81
C ALA A 247 -8.17 -11.04 -17.25
N SER A 248 -8.53 -9.98 -17.99
CA SER A 248 -7.99 -9.67 -19.33
C SER A 248 -6.62 -9.02 -19.31
N ARG A 249 -6.11 -8.62 -18.13
CA ARG A 249 -4.85 -7.92 -17.96
C ARG A 249 -3.90 -8.73 -17.08
N THR A 250 -2.59 -8.59 -17.30
CA THR A 250 -1.56 -9.30 -16.54
C THR A 250 -1.18 -8.48 -15.31
N LEU A 251 -1.40 -9.02 -14.12
CA LEU A 251 -1.08 -8.36 -12.85
C LEU A 251 0.45 -8.28 -12.65
N ILE A 252 0.99 -7.09 -12.46
CA ILE A 252 2.38 -6.89 -12.00
C ILE A 252 2.43 -6.94 -10.48
N GLY A 253 1.51 -6.27 -9.81
CA GLY A 253 1.37 -6.27 -8.36
C GLY A 253 0.17 -5.45 -7.89
N ASP A 254 -0.20 -5.64 -6.63
CA ASP A 254 -1.44 -5.08 -6.07
C ASP A 254 -1.25 -3.80 -5.26
N ASP A 255 -0.01 -3.45 -4.82
CA ASP A 255 0.14 -2.39 -3.81
C ASP A 255 1.38 -1.48 -3.93
N GLU A 256 2.57 -2.01 -4.27
CA GLU A 256 3.85 -1.27 -4.16
C GLU A 256 4.76 -1.52 -5.35
N HIS A 257 5.16 -0.46 -6.05
CA HIS A 257 5.97 -0.55 -7.27
C HIS A 257 7.05 0.54 -7.35
N GLY A 258 8.08 0.26 -8.13
CA GLY A 258 9.05 1.24 -8.60
C GLY A 258 8.89 1.50 -10.09
N TRP A 259 9.10 2.74 -10.51
CA TRP A 259 9.16 3.14 -11.90
C TRP A 259 10.58 3.62 -12.23
N SER A 260 11.33 2.74 -12.89
CA SER A 260 12.69 3.01 -13.38
C SER A 260 12.66 3.58 -14.81
N ASP A 261 13.83 3.81 -15.39
CA ASP A 261 13.93 4.24 -16.80
C ASP A 261 13.43 3.16 -17.79
N THR A 262 13.41 1.90 -17.37
CA THR A 262 13.15 0.76 -18.27
C THR A 262 11.92 -0.05 -17.91
N ALA A 263 11.38 0.06 -16.70
CA ALA A 263 10.31 -0.80 -16.23
C ALA A 263 9.47 -0.20 -15.12
N VAL A 264 8.25 -0.74 -14.95
CA VAL A 264 7.54 -0.77 -13.67
C VAL A 264 7.83 -2.13 -13.04
N PHE A 265 8.29 -2.16 -11.81
CA PHE A 265 8.63 -3.38 -11.11
C PHE A 265 7.97 -3.44 -9.73
N ASN A 266 7.47 -4.62 -9.37
CA ASN A 266 6.87 -4.86 -8.08
C ASN A 266 7.97 -4.85 -6.99
N PHE A 267 7.70 -4.21 -5.85
CA PHE A 267 8.57 -4.33 -4.69
C PHE A 267 8.43 -5.67 -3.99
N GLU A 268 7.35 -6.38 -4.28
CA GLU A 268 6.93 -7.59 -3.61
C GLU A 268 6.90 -8.80 -4.55
N GLY A 269 6.86 -9.98 -3.96
CA GLY A 269 6.64 -11.26 -4.63
C GLY A 269 5.32 -11.92 -4.25
N GLY A 270 4.48 -11.21 -3.51
CA GLY A 270 3.16 -11.67 -3.06
C GLY A 270 2.16 -10.54 -2.96
N CYS A 271 0.96 -10.87 -2.54
CA CYS A 271 -0.15 -9.96 -2.35
C CYS A 271 -0.64 -9.99 -0.90
N TYR A 272 -1.24 -8.89 -0.45
CA TYR A 272 -1.78 -8.72 0.89
C TYR A 272 -3.16 -8.08 0.83
N ALA A 273 -4.18 -8.92 0.61
CA ALA A 273 -5.54 -8.48 0.32
C ALA A 273 -6.41 -8.40 1.59
N LYS A 274 -7.42 -7.54 1.55
CA LYS A 274 -8.48 -7.48 2.55
C LYS A 274 -9.43 -8.67 2.36
N MET A 275 -9.77 -9.38 3.44
CA MET A 275 -10.55 -10.61 3.39
C MET A 275 -12.00 -10.44 3.85
N ILE A 276 -12.28 -9.47 4.73
CA ILE A 276 -13.63 -9.26 5.23
C ILE A 276 -14.62 -9.03 4.08
N ARG A 277 -15.68 -9.81 4.04
CA ARG A 277 -16.74 -9.78 3.01
C ARG A 277 -16.20 -9.95 1.57
N LEU A 278 -15.12 -10.70 1.42
CA LEU A 278 -14.57 -11.01 0.09
C LEU A 278 -15.59 -11.85 -0.70
N SER A 279 -15.96 -11.37 -1.88
CA SER A 279 -16.96 -11.99 -2.74
C SER A 279 -16.32 -12.87 -3.81
N GLU A 280 -16.72 -14.13 -3.86
CA GLU A 280 -16.30 -15.05 -4.94
C GLU A 280 -16.76 -14.59 -6.32
N GLU A 281 -17.92 -13.95 -6.40
CA GLU A 281 -18.45 -13.40 -7.65
C GLU A 281 -17.68 -12.18 -8.14
N ALA A 282 -17.29 -11.27 -7.22
CA ALA A 282 -16.64 -10.02 -7.56
C ALA A 282 -15.11 -10.17 -7.77
N GLU A 283 -14.48 -11.06 -7.00
CA GLU A 283 -13.03 -11.24 -6.95
C GLU A 283 -12.64 -12.73 -6.89
N PRO A 284 -12.99 -13.52 -7.92
CA PRO A 284 -12.87 -14.99 -7.88
C PRO A 284 -11.42 -15.47 -7.71
N GLU A 285 -10.44 -14.80 -8.29
CA GLU A 285 -9.03 -15.19 -8.19
C GLU A 285 -8.50 -14.98 -6.77
N ILE A 286 -8.86 -13.86 -6.12
CA ILE A 286 -8.46 -13.59 -4.74
C ILE A 286 -9.19 -14.55 -3.80
N PHE A 287 -10.48 -14.78 -4.03
CA PHE A 287 -11.28 -15.72 -3.23
C PHE A 287 -10.71 -17.14 -3.29
N ALA A 288 -10.25 -17.59 -4.45
CA ALA A 288 -9.63 -18.91 -4.60
C ALA A 288 -8.38 -19.09 -3.72
N THR A 289 -7.65 -18.01 -3.40
CA THR A 289 -6.48 -18.07 -2.52
C THR A 289 -6.84 -18.46 -1.08
N THR A 290 -8.07 -18.18 -0.63
CA THR A 290 -8.57 -18.53 0.71
C THR A 290 -8.81 -20.04 0.89
N LYS A 291 -8.67 -20.81 -0.17
CA LYS A 291 -8.82 -22.28 -0.20
C LYS A 291 -7.50 -22.96 -0.59
N ARG A 292 -6.36 -22.30 -0.37
CA ARG A 292 -5.09 -22.79 -0.88
C ARG A 292 -4.01 -22.80 0.20
N PHE A 293 -3.30 -23.94 0.31
CA PHE A 293 -2.11 -24.08 1.17
C PHE A 293 -1.03 -23.05 0.75
N GLY A 294 -0.41 -22.42 1.75
CA GLY A 294 0.58 -21.37 1.55
C GLY A 294 0.02 -19.97 1.74
N THR A 295 -1.31 -19.80 1.75
CA THR A 295 -1.96 -18.56 2.16
C THR A 295 -1.93 -18.43 3.69
N VAL A 296 -1.69 -17.22 4.19
CA VAL A 296 -1.82 -16.85 5.61
C VAL A 296 -3.01 -15.90 5.77
N LEU A 297 -3.95 -16.27 6.61
CA LEU A 297 -5.14 -15.47 6.92
C LEU A 297 -4.99 -14.86 8.32
N GLU A 298 -4.95 -13.54 8.40
CA GLU A 298 -4.87 -12.80 9.66
C GLU A 298 -6.25 -12.33 10.10
N ASN A 299 -6.65 -12.69 11.32
CA ASN A 299 -7.89 -12.27 11.95
C ASN A 299 -9.17 -12.65 11.17
N VAL A 300 -9.10 -13.73 10.41
CA VAL A 300 -10.27 -14.39 9.83
C VAL A 300 -10.84 -15.35 10.87
N VAL A 301 -12.14 -15.30 11.08
CA VAL A 301 -12.83 -16.20 12.02
C VAL A 301 -12.78 -17.62 11.49
N ILE A 302 -12.42 -18.56 12.35
CA ILE A 302 -12.32 -19.99 12.03
C ILE A 302 -13.01 -20.81 13.13
N ASP A 303 -13.83 -21.76 12.74
CA ASP A 303 -14.39 -22.74 13.66
C ASP A 303 -13.31 -23.75 14.09
N PRO A 304 -13.04 -23.89 15.39
CA PRO A 304 -11.92 -24.72 15.88
C PRO A 304 -12.10 -26.23 15.68
N GLU A 305 -13.33 -26.71 15.49
CA GLU A 305 -13.62 -28.13 15.29
C GLU A 305 -13.66 -28.50 13.80
N THR A 306 -14.46 -27.76 13.02
CA THR A 306 -14.63 -28.02 11.59
C THR A 306 -13.52 -27.43 10.73
N ARG A 307 -12.76 -26.47 11.27
CA ARG A 307 -11.72 -25.70 10.57
C ARG A 307 -12.23 -24.90 9.39
N LYS A 308 -13.52 -24.64 9.32
CA LYS A 308 -14.12 -23.76 8.32
C LYS A 308 -13.90 -22.29 8.69
N ILE A 309 -13.51 -21.51 7.70
CA ILE A 309 -13.35 -20.05 7.85
C ILE A 309 -14.67 -19.33 7.54
N ASP A 310 -14.89 -18.19 8.17
CA ASP A 310 -15.98 -17.27 7.89
C ASP A 310 -15.43 -15.89 7.54
N LEU A 311 -15.51 -15.52 6.26
CA LEU A 311 -15.03 -14.23 5.75
C LEU A 311 -15.98 -13.07 6.01
N ASP A 312 -17.24 -13.35 6.38
CA ASP A 312 -18.25 -12.33 6.66
C ASP A 312 -18.28 -11.92 8.14
N ASP A 313 -17.72 -12.76 9.02
CA ASP A 313 -17.65 -12.48 10.45
C ASP A 313 -16.51 -11.51 10.78
N ASN A 314 -16.85 -10.36 11.34
CA ASN A 314 -15.92 -9.31 11.76
C ASN A 314 -15.59 -9.32 13.25
N ALA A 315 -15.95 -10.38 13.98
CA ALA A 315 -15.75 -10.46 15.42
C ALA A 315 -14.30 -10.26 15.87
N LEU A 316 -13.32 -10.62 15.03
CA LEU A 316 -11.89 -10.41 15.28
C LEU A 316 -11.39 -9.08 14.71
N ALA A 317 -11.82 -8.70 13.52
CA ALA A 317 -11.40 -7.44 12.88
C ALA A 317 -12.22 -7.09 11.64
N GLU A 318 -12.48 -5.80 11.43
CA GLU A 318 -12.92 -5.24 10.13
C GLU A 318 -11.77 -5.18 9.10
N ASN A 319 -10.55 -5.47 9.50
CA ASN A 319 -9.34 -5.45 8.68
C ASN A 319 -8.68 -6.83 8.59
N SER A 320 -9.48 -7.89 8.49
CA SER A 320 -8.93 -9.22 8.23
C SER A 320 -8.18 -9.23 6.90
N ARG A 321 -7.02 -9.91 6.87
CA ARG A 321 -6.10 -9.90 5.74
C ARG A 321 -5.72 -11.31 5.31
N GLY A 322 -5.39 -11.45 4.03
CA GLY A 322 -4.79 -12.66 3.49
C GLY A 322 -3.54 -12.34 2.70
N SER A 323 -2.45 -13.02 3.02
CA SER A 323 -1.21 -12.95 2.26
C SER A 323 -0.99 -14.23 1.48
N TYR A 324 -0.61 -14.09 0.21
CA TYR A 324 -0.37 -15.21 -0.68
C TYR A 324 0.69 -14.86 -1.74
N PRO A 325 1.42 -15.84 -2.27
CA PRO A 325 2.34 -15.61 -3.39
C PRO A 325 1.58 -15.08 -4.61
N ILE A 326 2.19 -14.16 -5.35
CA ILE A 326 1.53 -13.55 -6.52
C ILE A 326 1.18 -14.57 -7.62
N ASP A 327 1.95 -15.65 -7.72
CA ASP A 327 1.71 -16.74 -8.67
C ASP A 327 0.46 -17.58 -8.35
N PHE A 328 -0.22 -17.31 -7.22
CA PHE A 328 -1.56 -17.83 -6.96
C PHE A 328 -2.61 -17.16 -7.85
N ILE A 329 -2.32 -15.99 -8.38
CA ILE A 329 -3.16 -15.31 -9.36
C ILE A 329 -2.80 -15.82 -10.76
N PRO A 330 -3.73 -16.44 -11.49
CA PRO A 330 -3.42 -17.14 -12.76
C PRO A 330 -2.79 -16.26 -13.82
N ASN A 331 -3.14 -14.98 -13.86
CA ASN A 331 -2.64 -14.03 -14.85
C ASN A 331 -1.68 -13.01 -14.23
N ALA A 332 -0.72 -13.48 -13.44
CA ALA A 332 0.34 -12.66 -12.88
C ALA A 332 1.58 -12.65 -13.78
N SER A 333 2.33 -11.53 -13.76
CA SER A 333 3.60 -11.42 -14.46
C SER A 333 4.64 -12.37 -13.86
N GLU A 334 5.26 -13.21 -14.68
CA GLU A 334 6.27 -14.18 -14.23
C GLU A 334 7.49 -13.53 -13.58
N LYS A 335 7.84 -12.31 -14.00
CA LYS A 335 9.00 -11.57 -13.52
C LYS A 335 8.65 -10.46 -12.52
N ASN A 336 7.37 -10.29 -12.18
CA ASN A 336 6.88 -9.20 -11.34
C ASN A 336 7.28 -7.81 -11.85
N LEU A 337 7.35 -7.62 -13.16
CA LEU A 337 7.67 -6.36 -13.82
C LEU A 337 6.99 -6.25 -15.19
N GLY A 338 6.87 -5.04 -15.69
CA GLY A 338 6.33 -4.72 -17.00
C GLY A 338 7.01 -3.50 -17.60
N PRO A 339 6.67 -3.15 -18.86
CA PRO A 339 7.16 -1.93 -19.49
C PRO A 339 6.85 -0.68 -18.67
N VAL A 340 7.51 0.44 -18.98
CA VAL A 340 7.19 1.75 -18.40
C VAL A 340 5.71 2.09 -18.62
N PRO A 341 5.06 2.85 -17.73
CA PRO A 341 3.63 3.11 -17.82
C PRO A 341 3.25 3.89 -19.08
N ALA A 342 2.17 3.48 -19.72
CA ALA A 342 1.48 4.27 -20.75
C ALA A 342 0.33 5.09 -20.14
N ASN A 343 -0.27 4.61 -19.06
CA ASN A 343 -1.37 5.26 -18.38
C ASN A 343 -1.16 5.31 -16.87
N LEU A 344 -1.50 6.44 -16.28
CA LEU A 344 -1.61 6.68 -14.85
C LEU A 344 -3.08 6.89 -14.50
N ILE A 345 -3.57 6.14 -13.51
CA ILE A 345 -4.93 6.25 -13.01
C ILE A 345 -4.88 6.71 -11.55
N PHE A 346 -5.52 7.84 -11.24
CA PHE A 346 -5.75 8.27 -9.87
C PHE A 346 -7.18 7.90 -9.49
N LEU A 347 -7.32 6.97 -8.54
CA LEU A 347 -8.61 6.54 -8.02
C LEU A 347 -9.01 7.38 -6.82
N THR A 348 -10.23 7.86 -6.83
CA THR A 348 -10.84 8.52 -5.67
C THR A 348 -12.25 7.97 -5.45
N ALA A 349 -12.73 7.98 -4.21
CA ALA A 349 -14.12 7.71 -3.89
C ALA A 349 -14.72 8.98 -3.31
N ASP A 350 -15.24 9.85 -4.18
CA ASP A 350 -15.82 11.13 -3.77
C ASP A 350 -17.20 10.94 -3.16
N ALA A 351 -17.30 11.15 -1.85
CA ALA A 351 -18.57 11.09 -1.11
C ALA A 351 -19.36 12.42 -1.11
N TYR A 352 -18.80 13.47 -1.65
CA TYR A 352 -19.53 14.73 -1.90
C TYR A 352 -20.40 14.65 -3.16
N GLY A 353 -20.09 13.74 -4.08
CA GLY A 353 -20.85 13.52 -5.30
C GLY A 353 -20.69 14.61 -6.35
N VAL A 354 -19.56 15.31 -6.35
CA VAL A 354 -19.30 16.47 -7.22
C VAL A 354 -18.22 16.23 -8.27
N LEU A 355 -17.32 15.26 -8.05
CA LEU A 355 -16.30 14.91 -9.04
C LEU A 355 -16.88 14.13 -10.22
N PRO A 356 -16.41 14.36 -11.44
CA PRO A 356 -16.80 13.56 -12.59
C PRO A 356 -16.33 12.12 -12.45
N PRO A 357 -16.99 11.14 -13.10
CA PRO A 357 -16.62 9.73 -13.00
C PRO A 357 -15.28 9.42 -13.66
N ILE A 358 -14.88 10.23 -14.64
CA ILE A 358 -13.56 10.20 -15.28
C ILE A 358 -13.18 11.60 -15.76
N ALA A 359 -11.89 11.91 -15.67
CA ALA A 359 -11.32 13.12 -16.25
C ALA A 359 -9.91 12.86 -16.77
N ARG A 360 -9.54 13.50 -17.87
CA ARG A 360 -8.15 13.54 -18.36
C ARG A 360 -7.41 14.68 -17.67
N LEU A 361 -6.20 14.40 -17.20
CA LEU A 361 -5.36 15.35 -16.48
C LEU A 361 -4.15 15.75 -17.33
N THR A 362 -3.78 17.04 -17.25
CA THR A 362 -2.47 17.50 -17.69
C THR A 362 -1.39 17.01 -16.72
N PRO A 363 -0.08 17.02 -17.10
CA PRO A 363 1.00 16.68 -16.16
C PRO A 363 0.99 17.51 -14.87
N ASP A 364 0.66 18.81 -14.96
CA ASP A 364 0.56 19.72 -13.81
C ASP A 364 -0.63 19.37 -12.90
N GLN A 365 -1.78 19.05 -13.48
CA GLN A 365 -2.94 18.56 -12.74
C GLN A 365 -2.65 17.20 -12.09
N ALA A 366 -1.96 16.31 -12.79
CA ALA A 366 -1.57 15.02 -12.23
C ALA A 366 -0.68 15.19 -11.00
N MET A 367 0.32 16.08 -11.04
CA MET A 367 1.15 16.38 -9.88
C MET A 367 0.34 17.01 -8.74
N TYR A 368 -0.56 17.96 -9.04
CA TYR A 368 -1.43 18.57 -8.04
C TYR A 368 -2.27 17.53 -7.29
N HIS A 369 -2.91 16.61 -8.03
CA HIS A 369 -3.74 15.55 -7.45
C HIS A 369 -2.92 14.47 -6.75
N PHE A 370 -1.74 14.16 -7.25
CA PHE A 370 -0.82 13.25 -6.59
C PHE A 370 -0.37 13.77 -5.22
N LEU A 371 0.03 15.04 -5.13
CA LEU A 371 0.41 15.68 -3.87
C LEU A 371 -0.78 15.82 -2.91
N SER A 372 -1.98 16.02 -3.43
CA SER A 372 -3.19 16.06 -2.61
C SER A 372 -3.60 14.70 -2.07
N GLY A 373 -3.61 13.66 -2.91
CA GLY A 373 -3.97 12.29 -2.52
C GLY A 373 -5.38 12.20 -1.95
N TYR A 374 -6.36 12.77 -2.66
CA TYR A 374 -7.73 12.92 -2.18
C TYR A 374 -8.56 11.65 -2.25
N THR A 375 -9.32 11.40 -1.20
CA THR A 375 -10.54 10.59 -1.17
C THR A 375 -11.49 11.15 -0.11
N ALA A 376 -12.70 10.62 0.00
CA ALA A 376 -13.61 10.98 1.09
C ALA A 376 -13.88 9.79 2.00
N ARG A 377 -13.99 10.04 3.29
CA ARG A 377 -14.55 9.11 4.27
C ARG A 377 -16.07 9.22 4.25
N VAL A 378 -16.73 8.10 4.48
CA VAL A 378 -18.19 8.01 4.46
C VAL A 378 -18.71 7.70 5.85
N ALA A 379 -19.86 8.28 6.20
CA ALA A 379 -20.59 7.94 7.42
C ALA A 379 -20.83 6.43 7.53
N GLY A 380 -20.63 5.90 8.72
CA GLY A 380 -20.82 4.47 9.01
C GLY A 380 -19.63 3.55 8.70
N THR A 381 -18.56 4.06 8.07
CA THR A 381 -17.30 3.31 7.89
C THR A 381 -16.32 3.50 9.04
N GLU A 382 -16.46 4.59 9.79
CA GLU A 382 -15.71 4.88 11.03
C GLU A 382 -16.66 5.44 12.08
N ILE A 383 -16.40 5.12 13.36
CA ILE A 383 -17.20 5.62 14.49
C ILE A 383 -17.10 7.15 14.55
N GLY A 384 -18.25 7.83 14.51
CA GLY A 384 -18.34 9.28 14.71
C GLY A 384 -18.38 10.12 13.42
N VAL A 385 -18.29 9.50 12.23
CA VAL A 385 -18.44 10.20 10.94
C VAL A 385 -19.93 10.26 10.56
N THR A 386 -20.53 11.44 10.55
CA THR A 386 -21.95 11.68 10.23
C THR A 386 -22.18 12.32 8.86
N GLU A 387 -21.16 13.02 8.34
CA GLU A 387 -21.16 13.67 7.02
C GLU A 387 -19.91 13.22 6.24
N PRO A 388 -19.89 13.34 4.90
CA PRO A 388 -18.68 13.10 4.14
C PRO A 388 -17.54 14.00 4.60
N GLU A 389 -16.36 13.41 4.80
CA GLU A 389 -15.16 14.12 5.22
C GLU A 389 -14.04 13.92 4.20
N ALA A 390 -13.49 15.02 3.70
CA ALA A 390 -12.33 14.96 2.80
C ALA A 390 -11.11 14.42 3.54
N THR A 391 -10.43 13.49 2.91
CA THR A 391 -9.18 12.93 3.40
C THR A 391 -8.10 13.14 2.36
N PHE A 392 -7.00 13.74 2.79
CA PHE A 392 -5.83 13.99 1.96
C PHE A 392 -4.65 13.21 2.49
N SER A 393 -4.13 12.29 1.69
CA SER A 393 -2.92 11.53 1.99
C SER A 393 -1.93 11.73 0.86
N THR A 394 -0.99 12.66 1.05
CA THR A 394 -0.04 13.06 0.00
C THR A 394 0.63 11.85 -0.63
N CYS A 395 0.82 11.88 -1.94
CA CYS A 395 1.36 10.79 -2.74
C CYS A 395 0.58 9.47 -2.63
N PHE A 396 -0.67 9.51 -2.15
CA PHE A 396 -1.51 8.35 -1.82
C PHE A 396 -0.87 7.39 -0.80
N GLY A 397 0.08 7.88 -0.01
CA GLY A 397 0.85 7.05 0.91
C GLY A 397 1.63 7.83 1.95
N ALA A 398 1.10 8.95 2.46
CA ALA A 398 1.77 9.82 3.42
C ALA A 398 2.50 9.07 4.56
N PRO A 399 1.91 8.05 5.20
CA PRO A 399 2.57 7.32 6.30
C PRO A 399 3.85 6.59 5.90
N PHE A 400 4.09 6.42 4.59
CA PHE A 400 5.20 5.63 4.04
C PHE A 400 6.26 6.49 3.34
N MET A 401 6.09 7.81 3.33
CA MET A 401 6.95 8.75 2.60
C MET A 401 7.94 9.42 3.56
N PRO A 402 9.21 8.91 3.67
CA PRO A 402 10.20 9.51 4.56
C PRO A 402 10.69 10.87 4.07
N ARG A 403 10.76 11.08 2.76
CA ARG A 403 11.23 12.34 2.15
C ARG A 403 10.08 13.33 1.95
N HIS A 404 10.43 14.61 1.72
CA HIS A 404 9.42 15.63 1.43
C HIS A 404 8.59 15.24 0.19
N PRO A 405 7.26 15.39 0.22
CA PRO A 405 6.37 14.98 -0.88
C PRO A 405 6.71 15.55 -2.25
N SER A 406 7.28 16.76 -2.30
CA SER A 406 7.70 17.39 -3.55
C SER A 406 8.77 16.58 -4.31
N ILE A 407 9.59 15.81 -3.62
CA ILE A 407 10.61 14.95 -4.24
C ILE A 407 9.92 13.88 -5.10
N TYR A 408 8.89 13.24 -4.56
CA TYR A 408 8.11 12.24 -5.29
C TYR A 408 7.27 12.88 -6.39
N GLY A 409 6.67 14.02 -6.13
CA GLY A 409 5.88 14.78 -7.11
C GLY A 409 6.71 15.23 -8.30
N ASN A 410 7.91 15.74 -8.09
CA ASN A 410 8.83 16.15 -9.16
C ASN A 410 9.28 14.96 -10.00
N LEU A 411 9.61 13.82 -9.38
CA LEU A 411 9.92 12.58 -10.10
C LEU A 411 8.75 12.13 -10.97
N LEU A 412 7.53 12.15 -10.44
CA LEU A 412 6.34 11.79 -11.19
C LEU A 412 6.15 12.69 -12.40
N LYS A 413 6.22 14.00 -12.23
CA LYS A 413 6.09 14.98 -13.30
C LYS A 413 7.14 14.78 -14.40
N GLU A 414 8.38 14.56 -14.01
CA GLU A 414 9.48 14.27 -14.94
C GLU A 414 9.23 12.98 -15.73
N ARG A 415 8.78 11.92 -15.07
CA ARG A 415 8.47 10.64 -15.69
C ARG A 415 7.31 10.72 -16.66
N ILE A 416 6.25 11.45 -16.31
CA ILE A 416 5.10 11.69 -17.18
C ILE A 416 5.56 12.43 -18.45
N ALA A 417 6.36 13.48 -18.31
CA ALA A 417 6.84 14.28 -19.44
C ALA A 417 7.72 13.48 -20.40
N LYS A 418 8.66 12.67 -19.88
CA LYS A 418 9.55 11.84 -20.69
C LYS A 418 8.81 10.74 -21.44
N GLY A 419 7.81 10.12 -20.83
CA GLY A 419 7.11 8.95 -21.34
C GLY A 419 5.88 9.23 -22.20
N GLY A 420 5.42 10.48 -22.27
CA GLY A 420 4.12 10.79 -22.90
C GLY A 420 2.95 10.06 -22.22
N VAL A 421 3.06 9.85 -20.92
CA VAL A 421 2.10 9.09 -20.13
C VAL A 421 0.79 9.84 -20.03
N LYS A 422 -0.32 9.15 -20.28
CA LYS A 422 -1.67 9.71 -20.12
C LYS A 422 -2.13 9.55 -18.69
N CYS A 423 -2.67 10.62 -18.13
CA CYS A 423 -3.11 10.68 -16.74
C CYS A 423 -4.62 10.85 -16.67
N TRP A 424 -5.27 10.05 -15.83
CA TRP A 424 -6.71 10.01 -15.65
C TRP A 424 -7.06 10.06 -14.16
N LEU A 425 -8.08 10.85 -13.83
CA LEU A 425 -8.77 10.77 -12.55
C LEU A 425 -10.01 9.89 -12.75
N VAL A 426 -10.18 8.85 -11.95
CA VAL A 426 -11.35 7.99 -11.98
C VAL A 426 -12.02 8.01 -10.60
N ASN A 427 -13.25 8.48 -10.57
CA ASN A 427 -14.06 8.56 -9.36
C ASN A 427 -14.96 7.33 -9.24
N THR A 428 -14.74 6.54 -8.20
CA THR A 428 -15.54 5.35 -7.87
C THR A 428 -16.58 5.62 -6.79
N GLY A 429 -16.76 6.89 -6.43
CA GLY A 429 -17.65 7.33 -5.36
C GLY A 429 -19.12 7.49 -5.76
N TRP A 430 -19.72 8.54 -5.29
CA TRP A 430 -21.16 8.79 -5.46
C TRP A 430 -21.43 9.81 -6.56
N SER A 431 -22.65 9.79 -7.09
CA SER A 431 -23.14 10.72 -8.13
C SER A 431 -24.58 11.11 -7.85
N GLY A 432 -24.95 12.34 -8.23
CA GLY A 432 -26.32 12.86 -8.08
C GLY A 432 -26.65 13.38 -6.68
N GLY A 433 -25.70 13.38 -5.76
CA GLY A 433 -25.83 13.86 -4.38
C GLY A 433 -24.72 13.38 -3.47
N LYS A 434 -24.69 13.87 -2.24
CA LYS A 434 -23.78 13.40 -1.20
C LYS A 434 -24.12 11.96 -0.79
N ALA A 435 -23.11 11.20 -0.37
CA ALA A 435 -23.27 9.83 0.11
C ALA A 435 -24.31 9.66 1.25
N THR A 436 -24.55 10.71 2.03
CA THR A 436 -25.49 10.74 3.15
C THR A 436 -26.92 11.07 2.76
N MET A 437 -27.18 11.49 1.52
CA MET A 437 -28.52 11.81 1.03
C MET A 437 -29.30 10.52 0.71
N GLU A 438 -30.60 10.52 1.04
CA GLU A 438 -31.47 9.37 0.79
C GLU A 438 -31.56 9.06 -0.71
N GLY A 439 -31.47 7.80 -1.07
CA GLY A 439 -31.58 7.31 -2.45
C GLY A 439 -30.30 7.48 -3.29
N ILE A 440 -29.28 8.19 -2.80
CA ILE A 440 -28.00 8.35 -3.50
C ILE A 440 -27.15 7.09 -3.32
N LYS A 441 -26.61 6.59 -4.43
CA LYS A 441 -25.80 5.37 -4.47
C LYS A 441 -24.43 5.65 -5.07
N ARG A 442 -23.49 4.80 -4.69
CA ARG A 442 -22.19 4.73 -5.33
C ARG A 442 -22.34 4.38 -6.81
N MET A 443 -21.49 4.93 -7.67
CA MET A 443 -21.50 4.64 -9.10
C MET A 443 -21.38 3.12 -9.35
N PRO A 444 -22.13 2.57 -10.32
CA PRO A 444 -22.06 1.16 -10.63
C PRO A 444 -20.65 0.76 -11.08
N ILE A 445 -20.11 -0.33 -10.53
CA ILE A 445 -18.78 -0.83 -10.90
C ILE A 445 -18.66 -1.13 -12.40
N LYS A 446 -19.76 -1.55 -13.03
CA LYS A 446 -19.82 -1.78 -14.47
C LYS A 446 -19.54 -0.51 -15.28
N ALA A 447 -20.10 0.61 -14.86
CA ALA A 447 -19.85 1.91 -15.50
C ALA A 447 -18.39 2.35 -15.30
N THR A 448 -17.86 2.22 -14.08
CA THR A 448 -16.44 2.52 -13.78
C THR A 448 -15.50 1.68 -14.63
N ARG A 449 -15.76 0.39 -14.79
CA ARG A 449 -14.96 -0.50 -15.65
C ARG A 449 -15.03 -0.09 -17.14
N ALA A 450 -16.21 0.28 -17.62
CA ALA A 450 -16.37 0.74 -19.00
C ALA A 450 -15.57 2.04 -19.26
N LEU A 451 -15.61 2.99 -18.33
CA LEU A 451 -14.84 4.23 -18.39
C LEU A 451 -13.33 3.97 -18.36
N LEU A 452 -12.91 3.12 -17.44
CA LEU A 452 -11.51 2.73 -17.30
C LEU A 452 -10.99 2.03 -18.56
N ASN A 453 -11.73 1.08 -19.09
CA ASN A 453 -11.36 0.38 -20.33
C ASN A 453 -11.24 1.35 -21.50
N ALA A 454 -12.15 2.30 -21.66
CA ALA A 454 -12.09 3.32 -22.69
C ALA A 454 -10.85 4.22 -22.57
N ALA A 455 -10.42 4.53 -21.33
CA ALA A 455 -9.18 5.26 -21.10
C ALA A 455 -7.94 4.43 -21.47
N LEU A 456 -7.95 3.14 -21.12
CA LEU A 456 -6.78 2.25 -21.27
C LEU A 456 -6.62 1.71 -22.70
N ASP A 457 -7.71 1.49 -23.45
CA ASP A 457 -7.68 0.95 -24.83
C ASP A 457 -7.44 2.03 -25.91
N GLY A 458 -7.41 3.31 -25.49
CA GLY A 458 -7.21 4.45 -26.38
C GLY A 458 -8.48 5.00 -27.04
N SER A 459 -9.67 4.46 -26.74
CA SER A 459 -10.94 4.95 -27.29
C SER A 459 -11.22 6.42 -26.96
N LEU A 460 -10.69 6.91 -25.83
CA LEU A 460 -10.83 8.30 -25.40
C LEU A 460 -9.81 9.25 -26.06
N ASN A 461 -8.86 8.79 -26.87
CA ASN A 461 -7.86 9.68 -27.46
C ASN A 461 -8.48 10.70 -28.42
N GLU A 462 -9.49 10.29 -29.16
CA GLU A 462 -10.21 11.10 -30.17
C GLU A 462 -11.58 11.57 -29.66
N ALA A 463 -11.87 11.39 -28.37
CA ALA A 463 -13.14 11.81 -27.80
C ALA A 463 -13.22 13.33 -27.69
N GLU A 464 -14.44 13.86 -27.72
CA GLU A 464 -14.71 15.25 -27.39
C GLU A 464 -14.72 15.43 -25.88
N PHE A 465 -14.05 16.48 -25.39
CA PHE A 465 -13.97 16.84 -23.98
C PHE A 465 -14.55 18.21 -23.70
N LYS A 466 -15.10 18.40 -22.51
CA LYS A 466 -15.48 19.69 -21.95
C LYS A 466 -14.73 19.93 -20.64
N GLU A 467 -14.41 21.17 -20.35
CA GLU A 467 -13.76 21.56 -19.11
C GLU A 467 -14.77 21.58 -17.95
N ASP A 468 -14.41 20.98 -16.81
CA ASP A 468 -15.16 21.10 -15.57
C ASP A 468 -14.90 22.48 -14.95
N PRO A 469 -15.94 23.28 -14.66
CA PRO A 469 -15.78 24.67 -14.22
C PRO A 469 -15.19 24.82 -12.81
N ASN A 470 -15.29 23.81 -11.96
CA ASN A 470 -14.80 23.86 -10.59
C ASN A 470 -13.36 23.35 -10.46
N PHE A 471 -13.02 22.27 -11.19
CA PHE A 471 -11.73 21.59 -11.05
C PHE A 471 -10.81 21.77 -12.26
N GLY A 472 -11.30 22.36 -13.36
CA GLY A 472 -10.51 22.58 -14.57
C GLY A 472 -10.15 21.32 -15.33
N PHE A 473 -10.79 20.18 -15.03
CA PHE A 473 -10.54 18.92 -15.70
C PHE A 473 -11.16 18.84 -17.08
N GLU A 474 -10.55 18.08 -17.96
CA GLU A 474 -11.16 17.66 -19.22
C GLU A 474 -12.01 16.40 -19.01
N VAL A 475 -13.33 16.54 -19.12
CA VAL A 475 -14.31 15.46 -18.96
C VAL A 475 -14.83 15.04 -20.33
N PRO A 476 -14.83 13.73 -20.70
CA PRO A 476 -15.38 13.29 -21.97
C PRO A 476 -16.88 13.56 -22.05
N VAL A 477 -17.34 14.05 -23.20
CA VAL A 477 -18.77 14.37 -23.44
C VAL A 477 -19.61 13.10 -23.55
N SER A 478 -19.03 12.05 -24.13
CA SER A 478 -19.68 10.74 -24.25
C SER A 478 -18.65 9.61 -24.20
N VAL A 479 -19.06 8.46 -23.68
CA VAL A 479 -18.26 7.24 -23.66
C VAL A 479 -19.18 6.06 -24.04
N PRO A 480 -18.80 5.23 -25.02
CA PRO A 480 -19.62 4.08 -25.41
C PRO A 480 -19.95 3.16 -24.26
N GLY A 481 -21.22 2.80 -24.10
CA GLY A 481 -21.69 1.90 -23.04
C GLY A 481 -21.86 2.56 -21.66
N VAL A 482 -21.70 3.87 -21.55
CA VAL A 482 -21.89 4.63 -20.32
C VAL A 482 -23.02 5.64 -20.51
N ASP A 483 -23.93 5.73 -19.53
CA ASP A 483 -24.96 6.76 -19.52
C ASP A 483 -24.30 8.15 -19.42
N SER A 484 -24.56 9.01 -20.42
CA SER A 484 -24.00 10.36 -20.47
C SER A 484 -24.37 11.25 -19.29
N LYS A 485 -25.45 10.95 -18.58
CA LYS A 485 -25.82 11.65 -17.34
C LYS A 485 -24.78 11.49 -16.24
N LEU A 486 -24.06 10.37 -16.21
CA LEU A 486 -22.95 10.15 -15.26
C LEU A 486 -21.77 11.08 -15.55
N LEU A 487 -21.60 11.51 -16.80
CA LEU A 487 -20.52 12.40 -17.23
C LEU A 487 -20.81 13.90 -16.96
N ASP A 488 -22.00 14.21 -16.48
CA ASP A 488 -22.40 15.55 -16.08
C ASP A 488 -22.83 15.56 -14.59
N PRO A 489 -21.87 15.67 -13.65
CA PRO A 489 -22.17 15.62 -12.22
C PRO A 489 -23.20 16.67 -11.79
N ARG A 490 -23.11 17.90 -12.33
CA ARG A 490 -24.04 18.97 -11.99
C ARG A 490 -25.47 18.68 -12.45
N GLY A 491 -25.62 18.17 -13.67
CA GLY A 491 -26.90 17.78 -14.24
C GLY A 491 -27.53 16.53 -13.59
N ALA A 492 -26.74 15.73 -12.90
CA ALA A 492 -27.20 14.56 -12.16
C ALA A 492 -27.86 14.92 -10.81
N TRP A 493 -27.57 16.11 -10.25
CA TRP A 493 -28.17 16.55 -8.98
C TRP A 493 -29.59 17.09 -9.18
N ALA A 494 -30.46 16.79 -8.23
CA ALA A 494 -31.83 17.33 -8.23
C ALA A 494 -31.86 18.85 -8.07
N ASP A 495 -30.92 19.42 -7.29
CA ASP A 495 -30.71 20.85 -7.11
C ASP A 495 -29.29 21.24 -7.55
N PRO A 496 -29.15 21.88 -8.73
CA PRO A 496 -27.88 22.39 -9.23
C PRO A 496 -27.19 23.44 -8.32
N ALA A 497 -27.96 24.21 -7.56
CA ALA A 497 -27.40 25.20 -6.65
C ALA A 497 -26.74 24.54 -5.44
N GLU A 498 -27.31 23.44 -4.93
CA GLU A 498 -26.69 22.64 -3.86
C GLU A 498 -25.43 21.93 -4.37
N TYR A 499 -25.41 21.47 -5.63
CA TYR A 499 -24.20 20.98 -6.27
C TYR A 499 -23.10 22.05 -6.26
N ASP A 500 -23.40 23.26 -6.78
CA ASP A 500 -22.43 24.34 -6.89
C ASP A 500 -21.82 24.69 -5.52
N LYS A 501 -22.64 24.78 -4.48
CA LYS A 501 -22.20 25.01 -3.10
C LYS A 501 -21.31 23.89 -2.57
N THR A 502 -21.67 22.63 -2.82
CA THR A 502 -20.93 21.47 -2.37
C THR A 502 -19.58 21.35 -3.11
N ALA A 503 -19.56 21.59 -4.41
CA ALA A 503 -18.35 21.62 -5.22
C ALA A 503 -17.37 22.69 -4.71
N GLN A 504 -17.85 23.90 -4.42
CA GLN A 504 -17.00 24.97 -3.87
C GLN A 504 -16.48 24.65 -2.46
N THR A 505 -17.22 23.89 -1.66
CA THR A 505 -16.72 23.38 -0.38
C THR A 505 -15.51 22.48 -0.57
N LEU A 506 -15.59 21.53 -1.50
CA LEU A 506 -14.47 20.64 -1.81
C LEU A 506 -13.28 21.38 -2.44
N VAL A 507 -13.54 22.33 -3.34
CA VAL A 507 -12.50 23.22 -3.93
C VAL A 507 -11.69 23.91 -2.84
N LYS A 508 -12.35 24.51 -1.86
CA LYS A 508 -11.67 25.18 -0.72
C LYS A 508 -10.80 24.21 0.06
N GLN A 509 -11.28 23.00 0.34
CA GLN A 509 -10.52 21.99 1.04
C GLN A 509 -9.27 21.54 0.28
N PHE A 510 -9.34 21.42 -1.05
CA PHE A 510 -8.18 21.17 -1.89
C PHE A 510 -7.14 22.29 -1.80
N ILE A 511 -7.59 23.54 -1.91
CA ILE A 511 -6.70 24.70 -1.86
C ILE A 511 -6.01 24.80 -0.48
N GLU A 512 -6.77 24.71 0.59
CA GLU A 512 -6.25 24.72 1.97
C GLU A 512 -5.23 23.59 2.22
N ASN A 513 -5.54 22.38 1.73
CA ASN A 513 -4.59 21.26 1.86
C ASN A 513 -3.31 21.50 1.08
N PHE A 514 -3.38 22.15 -0.08
CA PHE A 514 -2.23 22.33 -0.97
C PHE A 514 -1.28 23.46 -0.55
N GLU A 515 -1.69 24.39 0.33
CA GLU A 515 -0.86 25.49 0.83
C GLU A 515 0.52 25.03 1.32
N GLN A 516 0.58 23.86 1.97
CA GLN A 516 1.82 23.27 2.47
C GLN A 516 2.83 22.88 1.37
N PHE A 517 2.40 22.81 0.12
CA PHE A 517 3.24 22.39 -1.01
C PHE A 517 3.58 23.54 -1.98
N GLU A 518 2.91 24.68 -1.89
CA GLU A 518 3.01 25.78 -2.86
C GLU A 518 4.43 26.28 -3.09
N GLU A 519 5.23 26.39 -2.03
CA GLU A 519 6.62 26.85 -2.12
C GLU A 519 7.56 25.81 -2.75
N HIS A 520 7.12 24.56 -2.88
CA HIS A 520 7.92 23.44 -3.36
C HIS A 520 7.57 23.00 -4.80
N VAL A 521 6.64 23.68 -5.44
CA VAL A 521 6.16 23.34 -6.79
C VAL A 521 6.31 24.55 -7.73
N ASP A 522 6.39 24.27 -9.02
CA ASP A 522 6.45 25.34 -10.03
C ASP A 522 5.10 26.02 -10.26
N GLU A 523 5.13 27.11 -11.07
CA GLU A 523 3.95 27.91 -11.36
C GLU A 523 2.87 27.12 -12.11
N GLY A 524 3.23 26.18 -12.98
CA GLY A 524 2.30 25.33 -13.72
C GLY A 524 1.45 24.50 -12.78
N VAL A 525 2.08 23.87 -11.78
CA VAL A 525 1.37 23.09 -10.77
C VAL A 525 0.47 23.97 -9.89
N ARG A 526 0.94 25.15 -9.47
CA ARG A 526 0.09 26.10 -8.71
C ARG A 526 -1.14 26.53 -9.50
N LYS A 527 -1.00 26.78 -10.82
CA LYS A 527 -2.12 27.13 -11.70
C LYS A 527 -3.08 25.96 -11.98
N ALA A 528 -2.68 24.72 -11.69
CA ALA A 528 -3.54 23.55 -11.79
C ALA A 528 -4.51 23.39 -10.60
N ALA A 529 -4.50 24.29 -9.65
CA ALA A 529 -5.43 24.31 -8.52
C ALA A 529 -6.88 24.40 -8.99
N PRO A 530 -7.84 23.80 -8.26
CA PRO A 530 -9.27 24.03 -8.49
C PRO A 530 -9.64 25.50 -8.40
N VAL A 531 -10.73 25.87 -9.10
CA VAL A 531 -11.17 27.26 -9.24
C VAL A 531 -12.08 27.66 -8.08
N ALA A 532 -11.61 28.55 -7.21
CA ALA A 532 -12.44 29.16 -6.18
C ALA A 532 -13.39 30.22 -6.82
N ALA A 533 -14.69 30.14 -6.45
CA ALA A 533 -15.72 31.14 -6.88
C ALA A 533 -15.62 32.44 -6.10
#